data_10351711e54ca22e7eff739556ae6940
#
_entry.id   10351711e54ca22e7eff739556ae6940
#
_cell.length_a   1.000
_cell.length_b   1.000
_cell.length_c   1.000
_cell.angle_alpha   90.00
_cell.angle_beta   90.00
_cell.angle_gamma   90.00
#
_symmetry.space_group_name_H-M   'P 1'
#
loop_
_entity.id
_entity.type
_entity.pdbx_description
1 polymer ?
#
loop_
_entity_poly.entity_id
_entity_poly.type
_entity_poly.pdbx_seq_one_letter_code
_entity_poly.pdbx_strand_id
1 'polypeptide(L)'
;MTARLFLALALAAAPALASLPLERVKLPPGFEITVFAADVKNARSMALGEKGWLFVSTRSAGNVYAIRHDGVKALETVTIASGLNMPNGVAMQGGALFVAEVNRVWRYDAIEASLPKAPAPVLVYDQYPTDRHHGWKFIRFGPDGWLYVPVGAPCNVCEREDPYASITRLKPDGSAMEVVARGVRNTVGFDWHPQTKELWFTDNGRDMMGDDVPPDELNHAPRPGMHFGFPFCHGGDAADPDFGRARRCAEFTPPAQRFGAHVASLGMRFYTGAMFPPEYRGQAFIAEHGS
;
A
#
# COMPACT_ATOMS: atom_id res chain seq x y z
N MET A 1 -68.88 -19.95 -10.32
CA MET A 1 -67.58 -19.79 -11.08
C MET A 1 -66.60 -19.09 -10.21
N THR A 2 -65.70 -19.83 -9.58
CA THR A 2 -64.67 -19.32 -8.67
C THR A 2 -63.31 -19.30 -9.38
N ALA A 3 -62.84 -18.10 -9.71
CA ALA A 3 -61.53 -17.89 -10.34
C ALA A 3 -60.41 -18.09 -9.28
N ARG A 4 -59.53 -19.08 -9.49
CA ARG A 4 -58.32 -19.29 -8.70
C ARG A 4 -57.20 -18.44 -9.31
N LEU A 5 -56.75 -17.46 -8.53
CA LEU A 5 -55.57 -16.64 -8.84
C LEU A 5 -54.31 -17.45 -8.48
N PHE A 6 -53.52 -17.82 -9.49
CA PHE A 6 -52.17 -18.39 -9.25
C PHE A 6 -51.17 -17.25 -9.14
N LEU A 7 -50.63 -17.09 -7.94
CA LEU A 7 -49.52 -16.18 -7.67
C LEU A 7 -48.23 -16.92 -8.04
N ALA A 8 -47.61 -16.54 -9.15
CA ALA A 8 -46.29 -17.04 -9.54
C ALA A 8 -45.21 -16.32 -8.73
N LEU A 9 -44.59 -17.05 -7.82
CA LEU A 9 -43.42 -16.57 -7.05
C LEU A 9 -42.19 -16.62 -7.98
N ALA A 10 -41.76 -15.48 -8.50
CA ALA A 10 -40.51 -15.36 -9.24
C ALA A 10 -39.36 -15.45 -8.21
N LEU A 11 -38.66 -16.58 -8.15
CA LEU A 11 -37.36 -16.67 -7.48
C LEU A 11 -36.36 -15.84 -8.30
N ALA A 12 -35.99 -14.67 -7.80
CA ALA A 12 -34.83 -13.95 -8.30
C ALA A 12 -33.57 -14.74 -7.91
N ALA A 13 -32.94 -15.35 -8.92
CA ALA A 13 -31.63 -15.96 -8.73
C ALA A 13 -30.62 -14.86 -8.34
N ALA A 14 -30.09 -14.93 -7.13
CA ALA A 14 -28.96 -14.08 -6.73
C ALA A 14 -27.79 -14.35 -7.70
N PRO A 15 -27.09 -13.30 -8.20
CA PRO A 15 -25.92 -13.51 -9.04
C PRO A 15 -24.91 -14.36 -8.26
N ALA A 16 -24.55 -15.50 -8.83
CA ALA A 16 -23.45 -16.32 -8.31
C ALA A 16 -22.18 -15.46 -8.36
N LEU A 17 -21.65 -15.09 -7.20
CA LEU A 17 -20.31 -14.53 -7.11
C LEU A 17 -19.37 -15.55 -7.73
N ALA A 18 -18.67 -15.17 -8.81
CA ALA A 18 -17.66 -16.05 -9.41
C ALA A 18 -16.67 -16.42 -8.30
N SER A 19 -16.56 -17.72 -8.00
CA SER A 19 -15.63 -18.22 -6.99
C SER A 19 -14.22 -17.85 -7.42
N LEU A 20 -13.43 -17.27 -6.49
CA LEU A 20 -12.01 -17.03 -6.72
C LEU A 20 -11.32 -18.38 -6.96
N PRO A 21 -10.43 -18.49 -7.96
CA PRO A 21 -9.76 -19.76 -8.31
C PRO A 21 -8.62 -20.07 -7.30
N LEU A 22 -8.97 -20.29 -6.04
CA LEU A 22 -8.01 -20.53 -4.94
C LEU A 22 -7.17 -21.80 -5.18
N GLU A 23 -7.71 -22.76 -5.92
CA GLU A 23 -7.02 -23.99 -6.31
C GLU A 23 -5.79 -23.75 -7.22
N ARG A 24 -5.67 -22.59 -7.83
CA ARG A 24 -4.50 -22.19 -8.64
C ARG A 24 -3.35 -21.64 -7.81
N VAL A 25 -3.61 -21.28 -6.55
CA VAL A 25 -2.59 -20.69 -5.67
C VAL A 25 -1.72 -21.81 -5.13
N LYS A 26 -0.42 -21.73 -5.38
CA LYS A 26 0.57 -22.66 -4.84
C LYS A 26 1.02 -22.16 -3.48
N LEU A 27 0.85 -22.97 -2.45
CA LEU A 27 1.22 -22.65 -1.09
C LEU A 27 2.39 -23.51 -0.61
N PRO A 28 3.26 -23.00 0.27
CA PRO A 28 4.21 -23.82 0.99
C PRO A 28 3.47 -24.90 1.84
N PRO A 29 4.12 -26.03 2.15
CA PRO A 29 3.53 -27.03 3.04
C PRO A 29 3.07 -26.47 4.38
N GLY A 30 1.86 -26.81 4.82
CA GLY A 30 1.28 -26.34 6.08
C GLY A 30 0.59 -24.98 6.03
N PHE A 31 0.57 -24.32 4.85
CA PHE A 31 -0.21 -23.10 4.65
C PHE A 31 -1.57 -23.39 4.04
N GLU A 32 -2.57 -22.64 4.45
CA GLU A 32 -3.91 -22.65 3.90
C GLU A 32 -4.32 -21.27 3.41
N ILE A 33 -5.16 -21.20 2.39
CA ILE A 33 -5.73 -19.95 1.86
C ILE A 33 -7.25 -20.01 1.91
N THR A 34 -7.85 -18.94 2.42
CA THR A 34 -9.31 -18.81 2.47
C THR A 34 -9.72 -17.41 2.03
N VAL A 35 -10.99 -17.25 1.63
CA VAL A 35 -11.57 -15.93 1.38
C VAL A 35 -11.97 -15.30 2.71
N PHE A 36 -11.29 -14.23 3.10
CA PHE A 36 -11.57 -13.50 4.32
C PHE A 36 -12.81 -12.59 4.18
N ALA A 37 -12.90 -11.84 3.06
CA ALA A 37 -14.02 -10.96 2.73
C ALA A 37 -14.26 -10.95 1.23
N ALA A 38 -15.48 -11.19 0.77
CA ALA A 38 -15.83 -11.25 -0.65
C ALA A 38 -16.30 -9.90 -1.22
N ASP A 39 -16.82 -8.99 -0.38
CA ASP A 39 -17.53 -7.77 -0.80
C ASP A 39 -16.66 -6.52 -0.83
N VAL A 40 -15.34 -6.68 -0.92
CA VAL A 40 -14.37 -5.57 -0.91
C VAL A 40 -13.75 -5.41 -2.30
N LYS A 41 -14.49 -4.80 -3.21
CA LYS A 41 -14.02 -4.58 -4.59
C LYS A 41 -12.83 -3.63 -4.63
N ASN A 42 -11.81 -3.99 -5.42
CA ASN A 42 -10.60 -3.18 -5.64
C ASN A 42 -9.81 -2.91 -4.34
N ALA A 43 -9.82 -3.84 -3.38
CA ALA A 43 -9.04 -3.77 -2.14
C ALA A 43 -7.54 -3.56 -2.42
N ARG A 44 -6.88 -2.70 -1.63
CA ARG A 44 -5.46 -2.36 -1.78
C ARG A 44 -4.71 -2.42 -0.46
N SER A 45 -4.70 -1.35 0.31
CA SER A 45 -3.99 -1.32 1.59
C SER A 45 -4.91 -1.61 2.75
N MET A 46 -4.33 -2.11 3.83
CA MET A 46 -5.06 -2.50 5.03
C MET A 46 -4.40 -1.93 6.28
N ALA A 47 -5.23 -1.56 7.26
CA ALA A 47 -4.79 -1.18 8.59
C ALA A 47 -5.66 -1.87 9.64
N LEU A 48 -5.04 -2.58 10.57
CA LEU A 48 -5.74 -3.22 11.67
C LEU A 48 -6.03 -2.17 12.74
N GLY A 49 -7.29 -2.11 13.17
CA GLY A 49 -7.72 -1.34 14.33
C GLY A 49 -7.41 -2.06 15.65
N GLU A 50 -7.68 -1.37 16.75
CA GLU A 50 -7.40 -1.88 18.10
C GLU A 50 -8.58 -2.67 18.69
N LYS A 51 -9.81 -2.49 18.12
CA LYS A 51 -11.06 -3.06 18.64
C LYS A 51 -11.70 -4.08 17.70
N GLY A 52 -10.89 -4.75 16.88
CA GLY A 52 -11.34 -5.83 16.00
C GLY A 52 -11.95 -5.38 14.68
N TRP A 53 -11.59 -4.21 14.21
CA TRP A 53 -11.89 -3.72 12.88
C TRP A 53 -10.67 -3.78 11.98
N LEU A 54 -10.86 -4.21 10.73
CA LEU A 54 -9.88 -4.10 9.66
C LEU A 54 -10.32 -3.02 8.68
N PHE A 55 -9.53 -1.97 8.53
CA PHE A 55 -9.78 -0.92 7.55
C PHE A 55 -9.13 -1.29 6.22
N VAL A 56 -9.90 -1.23 5.13
CA VAL A 56 -9.44 -1.60 3.79
C VAL A 56 -9.73 -0.46 2.83
N SER A 57 -8.68 0.01 2.20
CA SER A 57 -8.76 1.04 1.17
C SER A 57 -8.91 0.44 -0.22
N THR A 58 -9.25 1.29 -1.18
CA THR A 58 -9.32 0.94 -2.59
C THR A 58 -8.53 1.93 -3.43
N ARG A 59 -8.31 1.62 -4.70
CA ARG A 59 -7.69 2.54 -5.64
C ARG A 59 -8.75 3.23 -6.49
N SER A 60 -9.13 2.62 -7.60
CA SER A 60 -10.07 3.21 -8.56
C SER A 60 -11.53 3.22 -8.10
N ALA A 61 -11.91 2.36 -7.15
CA ALA A 61 -13.27 2.34 -6.61
C ALA A 61 -13.57 3.55 -5.71
N GLY A 62 -12.56 4.25 -5.20
CA GLY A 62 -12.72 5.46 -4.40
C GLY A 62 -13.37 5.25 -3.03
N ASN A 63 -13.35 4.04 -2.50
CA ASN A 63 -13.98 3.68 -1.24
C ASN A 63 -12.96 3.31 -0.16
N VAL A 64 -13.36 3.49 1.10
CA VAL A 64 -12.70 2.90 2.27
C VAL A 64 -13.74 2.11 3.06
N TYR A 65 -13.38 0.90 3.43
CA TYR A 65 -14.24 -0.03 4.16
C TYR A 65 -13.71 -0.25 5.58
N ALA A 66 -14.61 -0.47 6.52
CA ALA A 66 -14.33 -1.05 7.82
C ALA A 66 -14.97 -2.44 7.88
N ILE A 67 -14.18 -3.44 8.24
CA ILE A 67 -14.58 -4.84 8.30
C ILE A 67 -14.44 -5.31 9.73
N ARG A 68 -15.56 -5.68 10.35
CA ARG A 68 -15.55 -6.40 11.63
C ARG A 68 -15.29 -7.88 11.35
N HIS A 69 -14.40 -8.49 12.10
CA HIS A 69 -13.96 -9.87 11.86
C HIS A 69 -13.74 -10.65 13.16
N ASP A 70 -13.72 -11.97 13.05
CA ASP A 70 -13.42 -12.90 14.15
C ASP A 70 -11.96 -13.41 14.13
N GLY A 71 -11.13 -12.84 13.28
CA GLY A 71 -9.74 -13.27 13.04
C GLY A 71 -9.61 -14.24 11.86
N VAL A 72 -10.69 -14.88 11.42
CA VAL A 72 -10.72 -15.88 10.33
C VAL A 72 -11.48 -15.35 9.13
N LYS A 73 -12.59 -14.67 9.35
CA LYS A 73 -13.48 -14.16 8.30
C LYS A 73 -14.14 -12.83 8.67
N ALA A 74 -14.58 -12.11 7.65
CA ALA A 74 -15.43 -10.94 7.80
C ALA A 74 -16.80 -11.34 8.36
N LEU A 75 -17.29 -10.57 9.34
CA LEU A 75 -18.62 -10.68 9.94
C LEU A 75 -19.54 -9.57 9.44
N GLU A 76 -18.97 -8.39 9.19
CA GLU A 76 -19.70 -7.20 8.76
C GLU A 76 -18.75 -6.32 7.95
N THR A 77 -19.23 -5.75 6.85
CA THR A 77 -18.48 -4.79 6.03
C THR A 77 -19.27 -3.49 5.92
N VAL A 78 -18.65 -2.38 6.31
CA VAL A 78 -19.23 -1.04 6.28
C VAL A 78 -18.40 -0.16 5.36
N THR A 79 -19.05 0.55 4.43
CA THR A 79 -18.39 1.61 3.67
C THR A 79 -18.33 2.88 4.52
N ILE A 80 -17.14 3.31 4.91
CA ILE A 80 -16.94 4.47 5.78
C ILE A 80 -16.64 5.76 5.03
N ALA A 81 -16.13 5.64 3.79
CA ALA A 81 -15.94 6.77 2.89
C ALA A 81 -16.10 6.33 1.43
N SER A 82 -16.55 7.23 0.56
CA SER A 82 -16.74 7.00 -0.88
C SER A 82 -16.46 8.26 -1.68
N GLY A 83 -16.25 8.10 -3.00
CA GLY A 83 -15.97 9.22 -3.90
C GLY A 83 -14.60 9.86 -3.73
N LEU A 84 -13.68 9.19 -3.05
CA LEU A 84 -12.32 9.66 -2.83
C LEU A 84 -11.44 9.45 -4.07
N ASN A 85 -10.42 10.30 -4.23
CA ASN A 85 -9.47 10.22 -5.34
C ASN A 85 -8.38 9.20 -5.07
N MET A 86 -8.60 7.93 -5.44
CA MET A 86 -7.65 6.83 -5.26
C MET A 86 -7.14 6.72 -3.81
N PRO A 87 -8.02 6.47 -2.83
CA PRO A 87 -7.66 6.46 -1.41
C PRO A 87 -6.88 5.19 -1.03
N ASN A 88 -5.71 4.98 -1.63
CA ASN A 88 -4.94 3.73 -1.48
C ASN A 88 -4.37 3.54 -0.07
N GLY A 89 -3.98 4.61 0.60
CA GLY A 89 -3.30 4.53 1.89
C GLY A 89 -4.26 4.59 3.07
N VAL A 90 -4.13 3.65 4.01
CA VAL A 90 -4.81 3.69 5.31
C VAL A 90 -3.82 3.36 6.43
N ALA A 91 -3.91 4.08 7.54
CA ALA A 91 -3.10 3.84 8.73
C ALA A 91 -3.86 4.23 10.01
N MET A 92 -3.61 3.49 11.09
CA MET A 92 -4.20 3.77 12.41
C MET A 92 -3.17 4.35 13.36
N GLN A 93 -3.56 5.37 14.12
CA GLN A 93 -2.80 5.87 15.27
C GLN A 93 -3.73 6.54 16.28
N GLY A 94 -3.58 6.20 17.56
CA GLY A 94 -4.31 6.85 18.66
C GLY A 94 -5.83 6.77 18.53
N GLY A 95 -6.38 5.69 17.98
CA GLY A 95 -7.80 5.51 17.73
C GLY A 95 -8.35 6.27 16.51
N ALA A 96 -7.50 7.02 15.79
CA ALA A 96 -7.87 7.70 14.54
C ALA A 96 -7.40 6.91 13.31
N LEU A 97 -8.23 6.91 12.26
CA LEU A 97 -7.88 6.38 10.94
C LEU A 97 -7.41 7.52 10.05
N PHE A 98 -6.24 7.37 9.48
CA PHE A 98 -5.71 8.24 8.43
C PHE A 98 -5.94 7.60 7.07
N VAL A 99 -6.39 8.40 6.09
CA VAL A 99 -6.66 7.98 4.71
C VAL A 99 -5.93 8.91 3.77
N ALA A 100 -5.08 8.35 2.89
CA ALA A 100 -4.36 9.14 1.89
C ALA A 100 -4.94 8.94 0.50
N GLU A 101 -5.37 10.02 -0.10
CA GLU A 101 -5.67 10.20 -1.52
C GLU A 101 -4.38 10.50 -2.32
N VAL A 102 -4.51 10.80 -3.59
CA VAL A 102 -3.36 11.20 -4.44
C VAL A 102 -2.62 12.41 -3.85
N ASN A 103 -3.35 13.43 -3.41
CA ASN A 103 -2.76 14.70 -2.97
C ASN A 103 -3.19 15.15 -1.58
N ARG A 104 -4.00 14.35 -0.85
CA ARG A 104 -4.55 14.72 0.46
C ARG A 104 -4.39 13.61 1.47
N VAL A 105 -4.31 14.00 2.73
CA VAL A 105 -4.40 13.10 3.88
C VAL A 105 -5.55 13.55 4.77
N TRP A 106 -6.46 12.64 5.03
CA TRP A 106 -7.62 12.83 5.90
C TRP A 106 -7.44 12.06 7.21
N ARG A 107 -8.09 12.53 8.29
CA ARG A 107 -8.14 11.86 9.57
C ARG A 107 -9.60 11.73 10.04
N TYR A 108 -9.96 10.52 10.46
CA TYR A 108 -11.25 10.19 11.07
C TYR A 108 -11.02 9.89 12.54
N ASP A 109 -11.35 10.83 13.41
CA ASP A 109 -11.09 10.73 14.86
C ASP A 109 -12.03 9.72 15.52
N ALA A 110 -11.52 8.95 16.50
CA ALA A 110 -12.27 7.94 17.24
C ALA A 110 -13.07 6.98 16.34
N ILE A 111 -12.50 6.58 15.20
CA ILE A 111 -13.19 5.87 14.12
C ILE A 111 -13.90 4.60 14.63
N GLU A 112 -13.20 3.74 15.38
CA GLU A 112 -13.77 2.46 15.84
C GLU A 112 -14.90 2.63 16.86
N ALA A 113 -14.91 3.72 17.61
CA ALA A 113 -15.99 4.03 18.55
C ALA A 113 -17.24 4.58 17.87
N SER A 114 -17.09 5.10 16.64
CA SER A 114 -18.17 5.75 15.89
C SER A 114 -18.88 4.80 14.91
N LEU A 115 -18.27 3.64 14.60
CA LEU A 115 -18.85 2.69 13.66
C LEU A 115 -20.21 2.13 14.14
N PRO A 116 -21.14 1.87 13.23
CA PRO A 116 -20.98 1.82 11.76
C PRO A 116 -21.06 3.19 11.06
N LYS A 117 -21.26 4.30 11.75
CA LYS A 117 -21.31 5.63 11.15
C LYS A 117 -20.00 6.37 11.36
N ALA A 118 -19.18 6.47 10.31
CA ALA A 118 -17.93 7.19 10.37
C ALA A 118 -18.14 8.68 10.73
N PRO A 119 -17.25 9.29 11.54
CA PRO A 119 -17.27 10.72 11.83
C PRO A 119 -16.89 11.52 10.57
N ALA A 120 -17.16 12.82 10.58
CA ALA A 120 -16.68 13.71 9.53
C ALA A 120 -15.14 13.72 9.49
N PRO A 121 -14.52 13.63 8.29
CA PRO A 121 -13.07 13.66 8.18
C PRO A 121 -12.51 15.06 8.47
N VAL A 122 -11.34 15.10 9.07
CA VAL A 122 -10.52 16.29 9.24
C VAL A 122 -9.43 16.28 8.16
N LEU A 123 -9.28 17.36 7.40
CA LEU A 123 -8.17 17.53 6.47
C LEU A 123 -6.88 17.75 7.26
N VAL A 124 -5.90 16.86 7.09
CA VAL A 124 -4.59 16.94 7.73
C VAL A 124 -3.58 17.65 6.82
N TYR A 125 -3.57 17.28 5.52
CA TYR A 125 -2.60 17.80 4.57
C TYR A 125 -3.16 17.72 3.15
N ASP A 126 -2.91 18.73 2.29
CA ASP A 126 -3.41 18.81 0.91
C ASP A 126 -2.38 19.35 -0.11
N GLN A 127 -1.10 19.37 0.27
CA GLN A 127 -0.04 19.94 -0.55
C GLN A 127 0.82 18.88 -1.27
N TYR A 128 0.39 17.61 -1.30
CA TYR A 128 1.05 16.63 -2.15
C TYR A 128 0.72 16.88 -3.64
N PRO A 129 1.61 16.46 -4.58
CA PRO A 129 1.34 16.59 -6.01
C PRO A 129 0.04 15.91 -6.43
N THR A 130 -0.59 16.45 -7.48
CA THR A 130 -1.87 15.96 -8.00
C THR A 130 -1.73 14.94 -9.14
N ASP A 131 -0.50 14.65 -9.55
CA ASP A 131 -0.21 13.68 -10.62
C ASP A 131 -0.72 12.30 -10.24
N ARG A 132 -1.42 11.66 -11.20
CA ARG A 132 -2.01 10.34 -10.99
C ARG A 132 -1.06 9.18 -11.30
N HIS A 133 -0.06 9.41 -12.15
CA HIS A 133 0.99 8.44 -12.44
C HIS A 133 1.86 8.29 -11.19
N HIS A 134 1.96 7.08 -10.65
CA HIS A 134 2.55 6.77 -9.35
C HIS A 134 2.00 7.65 -8.19
N GLY A 135 0.77 8.16 -8.37
CA GLY A 135 0.17 9.13 -7.45
C GLY A 135 -0.46 8.54 -6.20
N TRP A 136 -0.87 7.25 -6.22
CA TRP A 136 -1.49 6.62 -5.06
C TRP A 136 -0.47 6.42 -3.95
N LYS A 137 -0.89 6.66 -2.71
CA LYS A 137 -0.03 6.63 -1.54
C LYS A 137 -0.24 5.35 -0.73
N PHE A 138 0.83 4.65 -0.37
CA PHE A 138 0.80 3.76 0.78
C PHE A 138 1.22 4.59 2.00
N ILE A 139 0.53 4.47 3.13
CA ILE A 139 0.88 5.23 4.33
C ILE A 139 0.99 4.33 5.55
N ARG A 140 1.89 4.69 6.47
CA ARG A 140 2.06 4.00 7.73
C ARG A 140 2.80 4.88 8.73
N PHE A 141 2.45 4.75 10.01
CA PHE A 141 3.16 5.43 11.08
C PHE A 141 4.47 4.73 11.39
N GLY A 142 5.54 5.52 11.46
CA GLY A 142 6.84 5.08 11.90
C GLY A 142 6.96 4.95 13.41
N PRO A 143 8.05 4.32 13.89
CA PRO A 143 8.33 4.20 15.32
C PRO A 143 8.59 5.57 15.99
N ASP A 144 8.85 6.61 15.19
CA ASP A 144 8.99 8.01 15.60
C ASP A 144 7.65 8.76 15.70
N GLY A 145 6.53 8.07 15.41
CA GLY A 145 5.18 8.63 15.45
C GLY A 145 4.80 9.51 14.24
N TRP A 146 5.66 9.66 13.24
CA TRP A 146 5.34 10.36 12.00
C TRP A 146 4.64 9.44 11.01
N LEU A 147 3.77 10.01 10.19
CA LEU A 147 3.13 9.32 9.07
C LEU A 147 4.06 9.35 7.85
N TYR A 148 4.53 8.20 7.41
CA TYR A 148 5.36 8.09 6.21
C TYR A 148 4.48 7.97 4.97
N VAL A 149 4.86 8.73 3.93
CA VAL A 149 4.06 8.87 2.69
C VAL A 149 5.02 8.92 1.49
N PRO A 150 5.02 7.91 0.61
CA PRO A 150 5.81 7.93 -0.60
C PRO A 150 5.17 8.87 -1.64
N VAL A 151 6.00 9.52 -2.42
CA VAL A 151 5.62 10.35 -3.56
C VAL A 151 6.38 9.86 -4.79
N GLY A 152 5.73 9.07 -5.62
CA GLY A 152 6.35 8.49 -6.81
C GLY A 152 6.69 9.54 -7.88
N ALA A 153 7.57 9.17 -8.79
CA ALA A 153 7.88 9.98 -9.97
C ALA A 153 6.64 10.09 -10.87
N PRO A 154 6.29 11.28 -11.41
CA PRO A 154 5.10 11.47 -12.24
C PRO A 154 5.30 11.00 -13.70
N CYS A 155 6.23 10.09 -13.93
CA CYS A 155 6.72 9.67 -15.25
C CYS A 155 7.33 8.26 -15.18
N ASN A 156 7.63 7.67 -16.33
CA ASN A 156 8.45 6.46 -16.37
C ASN A 156 9.87 6.74 -15.86
N VAL A 157 10.53 7.75 -16.44
CA VAL A 157 11.82 8.26 -15.97
C VAL A 157 11.88 9.77 -16.17
N CYS A 158 12.21 10.52 -15.15
CA CYS A 158 12.43 11.97 -15.18
C CYS A 158 13.10 12.43 -13.90
N GLU A 159 13.84 13.49 -13.98
CA GLU A 159 14.32 14.24 -12.82
C GLU A 159 13.27 15.26 -12.41
N ARG A 160 12.90 15.28 -11.14
CA ARG A 160 11.95 16.22 -10.55
C ARG A 160 12.43 16.66 -9.18
N GLU A 161 12.02 17.87 -8.80
CA GLU A 161 12.28 18.39 -7.46
C GLU A 161 11.45 17.69 -6.39
N ASP A 162 11.87 17.83 -5.14
CA ASP A 162 11.10 17.37 -3.98
C ASP A 162 9.65 17.89 -4.05
N PRO A 163 8.67 17.09 -3.65
CA PRO A 163 8.79 15.78 -3.00
C PRO A 163 8.74 14.57 -3.94
N TYR A 164 8.86 14.74 -5.26
CA TYR A 164 8.79 13.61 -6.19
C TYR A 164 9.95 12.62 -6.02
N ALA A 165 9.71 11.38 -6.43
CA ALA A 165 10.67 10.27 -6.37
C ALA A 165 11.31 10.13 -4.97
N SER A 166 10.46 10.16 -3.93
CA SER A 166 10.91 10.16 -2.54
C SER A 166 9.96 9.42 -1.59
N ILE A 167 10.48 9.13 -0.41
CA ILE A 167 9.65 8.82 0.77
C ILE A 167 9.68 10.06 1.66
N THR A 168 8.51 10.59 1.96
CA THR A 168 8.31 11.71 2.89
C THR A 168 7.77 11.21 4.23
N ARG A 169 7.85 12.04 5.27
CA ARG A 169 7.09 11.87 6.51
C ARG A 169 6.36 13.15 6.88
N LEU A 170 5.18 12.97 7.45
CA LEU A 170 4.25 14.04 7.81
C LEU A 170 3.92 13.95 9.30
N LYS A 171 3.91 15.05 10.03
CA LYS A 171 3.37 15.05 11.39
C LYS A 171 1.89 14.72 11.39
N PRO A 172 1.36 14.00 12.40
CA PRO A 172 -0.04 13.61 12.45
C PRO A 172 -1.05 14.77 12.43
N ASP A 173 -0.60 15.97 12.82
CA ASP A 173 -1.38 17.20 12.77
C ASP A 173 -1.21 18.00 11.46
N GLY A 174 -0.37 17.54 10.53
CA GLY A 174 -0.10 18.19 9.27
C GLY A 174 0.88 19.38 9.35
N SER A 175 1.42 19.70 10.52
CA SER A 175 2.21 20.91 10.77
C SER A 175 3.60 20.92 10.11
N ALA A 176 4.13 19.76 9.73
CA ALA A 176 5.43 19.64 9.06
C ALA A 176 5.48 18.40 8.16
N MET A 177 6.13 18.55 7.01
CA MET A 177 6.47 17.46 6.08
C MET A 177 7.97 17.52 5.78
N GLU A 178 8.63 16.35 5.77
CA GLU A 178 10.06 16.21 5.50
C GLU A 178 10.32 15.09 4.50
N VAL A 179 11.36 15.22 3.68
CA VAL A 179 11.84 14.16 2.80
C VAL A 179 12.82 13.27 3.56
N VAL A 180 12.53 11.98 3.62
CA VAL A 180 13.33 10.98 4.33
C VAL A 180 14.32 10.25 3.42
N ALA A 181 13.87 9.88 2.21
CA ALA A 181 14.68 9.18 1.22
C ALA A 181 14.40 9.74 -0.18
N ARG A 182 15.42 9.83 -1.02
CA ARG A 182 15.36 10.32 -2.40
C ARG A 182 15.79 9.26 -3.39
N GLY A 183 15.49 9.50 -4.67
CA GLY A 183 15.86 8.57 -5.72
C GLY A 183 15.07 7.25 -5.66
N VAL A 184 13.81 7.34 -5.31
CA VAL A 184 12.86 6.25 -5.12
C VAL A 184 11.73 6.43 -6.14
N ARG A 185 11.72 5.60 -7.21
CA ARG A 185 10.81 5.82 -8.35
C ARG A 185 9.34 5.65 -7.98
N ASN A 186 8.99 4.51 -7.40
CA ASN A 186 7.59 4.18 -7.09
C ASN A 186 7.50 3.14 -5.97
N THR A 187 7.66 3.60 -4.75
CA THR A 187 7.43 2.78 -3.55
C THR A 187 5.94 2.66 -3.25
N VAL A 188 5.45 1.44 -3.12
CA VAL A 188 4.08 1.12 -2.72
C VAL A 188 4.00 0.20 -1.51
N GLY A 189 5.11 -0.05 -0.84
CA GLY A 189 5.18 -0.82 0.39
C GLY A 189 6.45 -0.57 1.16
N PHE A 190 6.31 -0.37 2.46
CA PHE A 190 7.43 -0.23 3.38
C PHE A 190 7.05 -0.70 4.79
N ASP A 191 8.05 -1.05 5.55
CA ASP A 191 7.91 -1.41 6.96
C ASP A 191 9.21 -1.12 7.72
N TRP A 192 9.14 -1.17 9.03
CA TRP A 192 10.32 -1.05 9.90
C TRP A 192 10.73 -2.41 10.42
N HIS A 193 12.03 -2.68 10.34
CA HIS A 193 12.56 -3.91 10.91
C HIS A 193 12.20 -4.00 12.41
N PRO A 194 11.63 -5.13 12.88
CA PRO A 194 11.01 -5.20 14.21
C PRO A 194 12.00 -4.95 15.37
N GLN A 195 13.28 -5.23 15.18
CA GLN A 195 14.32 -5.06 16.20
C GLN A 195 15.07 -3.73 16.02
N THR A 196 15.61 -3.44 14.82
CA THR A 196 16.46 -2.26 14.60
C THR A 196 15.64 -0.97 14.41
N LYS A 197 14.35 -1.09 14.08
CA LYS A 197 13.44 0.03 13.76
C LYS A 197 13.87 0.83 12.52
N GLU A 198 14.74 0.29 11.71
CA GLU A 198 15.18 0.88 10.45
C GLU A 198 14.14 0.66 9.35
N LEU A 199 14.04 1.62 8.45
CA LEU A 199 13.08 1.62 7.35
C LEU A 199 13.54 0.68 6.22
N TRP A 200 12.64 -0.18 5.76
CA TRP A 200 12.79 -1.01 4.58
C TRP A 200 11.63 -0.76 3.63
N PHE A 201 11.89 -0.69 2.33
CA PHE A 201 10.86 -0.40 1.33
C PHE A 201 11.15 -1.07 0.00
N THR A 202 10.08 -1.40 -0.73
CA THR A 202 10.16 -1.88 -2.11
C THR A 202 10.17 -0.70 -3.07
N ASP A 203 10.85 -0.82 -4.20
CA ASP A 203 10.77 0.14 -5.29
C ASP A 203 10.65 -0.55 -6.64
N ASN A 204 9.79 -0.02 -7.50
CA ASN A 204 9.56 -0.55 -8.84
C ASN A 204 10.49 0.15 -9.84
N GLY A 205 11.27 -0.64 -10.58
CA GLY A 205 12.17 -0.18 -11.63
C GLY A 205 11.44 0.52 -12.79
N ARG A 206 12.17 1.29 -13.61
CA ARG A 206 11.60 1.92 -14.80
C ARG A 206 11.30 0.89 -15.88
N ASP A 207 10.34 1.20 -16.76
CA ASP A 207 10.05 0.43 -17.95
C ASP A 207 10.99 0.83 -19.11
N MET A 208 10.98 0.04 -20.19
CA MET A 208 11.64 0.33 -21.48
C MET A 208 13.17 0.27 -21.43
N MET A 209 13.73 -0.64 -20.63
CA MET A 209 15.15 -1.00 -20.67
C MET A 209 15.38 -2.46 -21.10
N GLY A 210 14.32 -3.21 -21.41
CA GLY A 210 14.33 -4.63 -21.79
C GLY A 210 13.65 -5.51 -20.77
N ASP A 211 13.60 -6.81 -21.04
CA ASP A 211 12.84 -7.77 -20.25
C ASP A 211 13.53 -8.13 -18.91
N ASP A 212 14.86 -8.00 -18.86
CA ASP A 212 15.68 -8.42 -17.74
C ASP A 212 16.25 -7.25 -16.91
N VAL A 213 16.02 -6.00 -17.33
CA VAL A 213 16.62 -4.79 -16.73
C VAL A 213 15.61 -3.64 -16.73
N PRO A 214 15.59 -2.81 -15.68
CA PRO A 214 16.27 -2.95 -14.40
C PRO A 214 15.52 -3.89 -13.45
N PRO A 215 16.18 -4.41 -12.41
CA PRO A 215 15.50 -5.16 -11.37
C PRO A 215 14.58 -4.21 -10.57
N ASP A 216 13.51 -4.76 -9.99
CA ASP A 216 12.84 -4.15 -8.85
C ASP A 216 13.69 -4.35 -7.59
N GLU A 217 13.43 -3.56 -6.55
CA GLU A 217 14.35 -3.43 -5.42
C GLU A 217 13.67 -3.59 -4.06
N LEU A 218 14.40 -4.21 -3.14
CA LEU A 218 14.20 -4.03 -1.70
C LEU A 218 15.33 -3.13 -1.18
N ASN A 219 14.96 -2.00 -0.65
CA ASN A 219 15.87 -0.98 -0.15
C ASN A 219 15.87 -0.92 1.38
N HIS A 220 17.03 -0.59 1.96
CA HIS A 220 17.23 -0.40 3.40
C HIS A 220 17.73 1.02 3.68
N ALA A 221 16.98 1.76 4.48
CA ALA A 221 17.28 3.14 4.86
C ALA A 221 17.49 3.25 6.38
N PRO A 222 18.67 2.95 6.91
CA PRO A 222 18.96 3.03 8.35
C PRO A 222 18.96 4.47 8.90
N ARG A 223 19.03 5.47 8.04
CA ARG A 223 19.02 6.89 8.42
C ARG A 223 18.34 7.75 7.36
N PRO A 224 17.75 8.89 7.72
CA PRO A 224 17.25 9.86 6.76
C PRO A 224 18.34 10.45 5.84
N GLY A 225 17.91 10.99 4.70
CA GLY A 225 18.75 11.71 3.75
C GLY A 225 19.51 10.83 2.75
N MET A 226 19.25 9.53 2.72
CA MET A 226 19.84 8.61 1.74
C MET A 226 19.20 8.77 0.37
N HIS A 227 19.99 8.47 -0.69
CA HIS A 227 19.55 8.53 -2.08
C HIS A 227 19.76 7.17 -2.76
N PHE A 228 18.71 6.62 -3.42
CA PHE A 228 18.65 5.26 -3.92
C PHE A 228 18.80 5.13 -5.44
N GLY A 229 19.15 6.21 -6.13
CA GLY A 229 19.65 6.17 -7.51
C GLY A 229 18.75 6.79 -8.56
N PHE A 230 17.44 6.59 -8.52
CA PHE A 230 16.55 7.13 -9.55
C PHE A 230 16.64 8.66 -9.67
N PRO A 231 16.67 9.25 -10.90
CA PRO A 231 16.56 8.60 -12.21
C PRO A 231 17.91 8.16 -12.81
N PHE A 232 19.02 8.30 -12.14
CA PHE A 232 20.38 8.17 -12.70
C PHE A 232 20.89 6.73 -12.75
N CYS A 233 20.50 5.91 -11.77
CA CYS A 233 20.99 4.56 -11.57
C CYS A 233 19.86 3.65 -11.05
N HIS A 234 19.85 2.40 -11.53
CA HIS A 234 18.89 1.36 -11.18
C HIS A 234 19.62 0.13 -10.66
N GLY A 235 19.05 -0.59 -9.72
CA GLY A 235 19.64 -1.81 -9.17
C GLY A 235 21.01 -1.63 -8.52
N GLY A 236 21.47 -0.38 -8.35
CA GLY A 236 22.78 -0.05 -7.78
C GLY A 236 23.95 -0.06 -8.76
N ASP A 237 23.78 -0.53 -10.01
CA ASP A 237 24.86 -0.62 -11.00
C ASP A 237 24.44 -0.36 -12.45
N ALA A 238 23.17 -0.39 -12.80
CA ALA A 238 22.67 -0.10 -14.13
C ALA A 238 22.48 1.42 -14.31
N ALA A 239 23.40 2.07 -15.04
CA ALA A 239 23.26 3.48 -15.38
C ALA A 239 22.05 3.68 -16.29
N ASP A 240 21.24 4.69 -16.01
CA ASP A 240 20.08 5.03 -16.85
C ASP A 240 20.56 5.50 -18.24
N PRO A 241 19.95 5.04 -19.35
CA PRO A 241 20.34 5.44 -20.70
C PRO A 241 20.28 6.96 -20.96
N ASP A 242 19.30 7.65 -20.35
CA ASP A 242 19.03 9.06 -20.57
C ASP A 242 19.70 9.95 -19.51
N PHE A 243 19.71 9.52 -18.24
CA PHE A 243 20.15 10.31 -17.09
C PHE A 243 21.49 9.84 -16.49
N GLY A 244 21.92 8.60 -16.74
CA GLY A 244 23.08 8.00 -16.06
C GLY A 244 24.43 8.64 -16.35
N ARG A 245 24.52 9.53 -17.37
CA ARG A 245 25.73 10.31 -17.63
C ARG A 245 25.95 11.45 -16.65
N ALA A 246 24.88 11.93 -16.00
CA ALA A 246 24.96 13.05 -15.09
C ALA A 246 25.55 12.68 -13.73
N ARG A 247 25.32 11.44 -13.26
CA ARG A 247 25.78 10.95 -11.95
C ARG A 247 26.11 9.46 -12.02
N ARG A 248 27.11 9.04 -11.26
CA ARG A 248 27.58 7.64 -11.26
C ARG A 248 26.81 6.82 -10.21
N CYS A 249 26.55 5.55 -10.49
CA CYS A 249 25.87 4.63 -9.57
C CYS A 249 26.56 4.55 -8.19
N ALA A 250 27.88 4.63 -8.15
CA ALA A 250 28.65 4.60 -6.88
C ALA A 250 28.34 5.77 -5.90
N GLU A 251 27.63 6.80 -6.35
CA GLU A 251 27.20 7.93 -5.50
C GLU A 251 25.94 7.61 -4.68
N PHE A 252 25.25 6.52 -5.00
CA PHE A 252 23.96 6.18 -4.45
C PHE A 252 24.03 4.93 -3.55
N THR A 253 23.04 4.77 -2.71
CA THR A 253 22.85 3.57 -1.90
C THR A 253 22.33 2.44 -2.79
N PRO A 254 23.04 1.32 -2.92
CA PRO A 254 22.52 0.18 -3.67
C PRO A 254 21.38 -0.50 -2.90
N PRO A 255 20.48 -1.24 -3.59
CA PRO A 255 19.46 -2.01 -2.93
C PRO A 255 20.06 -3.10 -2.03
N ALA A 256 19.37 -3.42 -0.94
CA ALA A 256 19.72 -4.53 -0.07
C ALA A 256 19.49 -5.88 -0.76
N GLN A 257 18.46 -5.94 -1.62
CA GLN A 257 18.14 -7.11 -2.44
C GLN A 257 17.57 -6.64 -3.79
N ARG A 258 18.02 -7.25 -4.87
CA ARG A 258 17.42 -7.13 -6.20
C ARG A 258 16.39 -8.24 -6.39
N PHE A 259 15.26 -7.90 -6.98
CA PHE A 259 14.28 -8.86 -7.48
C PHE A 259 14.46 -9.08 -9.00
N GLY A 260 13.56 -9.84 -9.63
CA GLY A 260 13.47 -9.86 -11.07
C GLY A 260 13.05 -8.49 -11.62
N ALA A 261 13.34 -8.24 -12.90
CA ALA A 261 12.75 -7.11 -13.59
C ALA A 261 11.23 -7.32 -13.73
N HIS A 262 10.47 -6.23 -13.66
CA HIS A 262 9.01 -6.22 -13.88
C HIS A 262 8.19 -7.13 -12.96
N VAL A 263 8.71 -7.51 -11.77
CA VAL A 263 7.92 -8.28 -10.79
C VAL A 263 6.88 -7.42 -10.07
N ALA A 264 6.97 -6.11 -10.21
CA ALA A 264 6.11 -5.11 -9.57
C ALA A 264 5.99 -5.37 -8.07
N SER A 265 7.13 -5.25 -7.38
CA SER A 265 7.21 -5.40 -5.92
C SER A 265 6.38 -4.32 -5.24
N LEU A 266 5.27 -4.71 -4.61
CA LEU A 266 4.30 -3.82 -4.01
C LEU A 266 4.43 -3.78 -2.49
N GLY A 267 3.42 -4.32 -1.78
CA GLY A 267 3.41 -4.31 -0.33
C GLY A 267 4.52 -5.15 0.29
N MET A 268 5.10 -4.65 1.37
CA MET A 268 6.01 -5.45 2.18
C MET A 268 5.63 -5.38 3.66
N ARG A 269 5.94 -6.45 4.39
CA ARG A 269 5.70 -6.55 5.82
C ARG A 269 6.71 -7.45 6.49
N PHE A 270 7.30 -7.03 7.61
CA PHE A 270 7.99 -7.96 8.50
C PHE A 270 6.97 -8.77 9.30
N TYR A 271 7.09 -10.08 9.26
CA TYR A 271 6.19 -10.95 10.01
C TYR A 271 6.56 -10.97 11.49
N THR A 272 5.62 -10.52 12.33
CA THR A 272 5.76 -10.51 13.79
C THR A 272 4.70 -11.36 14.50
N GLY A 273 3.84 -12.04 13.72
CA GLY A 273 2.77 -12.89 14.23
C GLY A 273 3.27 -14.21 14.83
N ALA A 274 2.31 -15.04 15.23
CA ALA A 274 2.55 -16.36 15.80
C ALA A 274 1.81 -17.49 15.05
N MET A 275 1.10 -17.16 13.95
CA MET A 275 0.33 -18.14 13.19
C MET A 275 1.22 -18.99 12.29
N PHE A 276 2.22 -18.39 11.63
CA PHE A 276 3.17 -19.09 10.78
C PHE A 276 4.27 -19.76 11.61
N PRO A 277 4.95 -20.81 11.07
CA PRO A 277 6.09 -21.44 11.73
C PRO A 277 7.15 -20.45 12.22
N PRO A 278 7.88 -20.77 13.29
CA PRO A 278 8.82 -19.83 13.93
C PRO A 278 9.90 -19.25 13.01
N GLU A 279 10.32 -20.00 11.99
CA GLU A 279 11.32 -19.57 10.99
C GLU A 279 10.88 -18.37 10.15
N TYR A 280 9.57 -18.10 10.07
CA TYR A 280 9.04 -16.93 9.37
C TYR A 280 9.07 -15.66 10.23
N ARG A 281 9.28 -15.78 11.54
CA ARG A 281 9.29 -14.61 12.43
C ARG A 281 10.48 -13.71 12.12
N GLY A 282 10.20 -12.43 11.88
CA GLY A 282 11.20 -11.44 11.48
C GLY A 282 11.55 -11.45 9.99
N GLN A 283 11.02 -12.40 9.20
CA GLN A 283 11.20 -12.39 7.75
C GLN A 283 10.34 -11.31 7.10
N ALA A 284 10.83 -10.76 6.00
CA ALA A 284 10.07 -9.84 5.15
C ALA A 284 9.20 -10.64 4.16
N PHE A 285 7.91 -10.38 4.17
CA PHE A 285 6.98 -10.83 3.14
C PHE A 285 6.77 -9.71 2.14
N ILE A 286 6.93 -10.01 0.87
CA ILE A 286 6.82 -9.04 -0.23
C ILE A 286 5.81 -9.58 -1.24
N ALA A 287 4.86 -8.71 -1.61
CA ALA A 287 3.88 -9.03 -2.64
C ALA A 287 4.40 -8.60 -3.99
N GLU A 288 4.56 -9.52 -4.91
CA GLU A 288 4.91 -9.27 -6.30
C GLU A 288 3.63 -9.42 -7.16
N HIS A 289 3.27 -8.35 -7.86
CA HIS A 289 2.04 -8.30 -8.66
C HIS A 289 2.27 -8.82 -10.08
N GLY A 290 3.48 -8.61 -10.59
CA GLY A 290 3.81 -8.77 -11.99
C GLY A 290 3.31 -7.60 -12.87
N SER A 291 3.85 -7.44 -14.04
CA SER A 291 3.46 -6.41 -15.03
C SER A 291 3.34 -7.01 -16.43
#